data_0378d7eff2424f3e10c31100fbb1d281
#
_entry.id   0378d7eff2424f3e10c31100fbb1d281
#
_cell.length_a   1.000
_cell.length_b   1.000
_cell.length_c   1.000
_cell.angle_alpha   90.00
_cell.angle_beta   90.00
_cell.angle_gamma   90.00
#
_symmetry.space_group_name_H-M   'P 1'
#
loop_
_entity.id
_entity.type
_entity.pdbx_description
1 polymer ?
#
loop_
_entity_poly.entity_id
_entity_poly.type
_entity_poly.pdbx_seq_one_letter_code
_entity_poly.pdbx_strand_id
1 'polypeptide(L)'
;RFNETVAVSQYEEGALRYNAEEKAEEFRKAEEYNKSISGQDVQDPFLPGSGAVLPDNYEEILDVDMGMMGTLEIPCIDVVLPVYHGVSEEVLRKGVGHIQETAFPIGGEGTHAVLSTHRGLPEARLFTDLDMFYIRIFDEVLAYETDEIQVISPSDLSQLKPEMGKDYVTLLTCTPYGINSHRLLVRGERREYVPEVKEEIQARTVHTERYMLAGITVLILVVVAMAGYSTYRRSKKRTGKKTGKN
;
A
#
# COMPACT_ATOMS: atom_id res chain seq x y z
N ARG A 1 -7.43 9.61 0.32
CA ARG A 1 -6.76 10.04 -0.95
C ARG A 1 -6.29 11.50 -0.91
N PHE A 2 -7.12 12.50 -0.61
CA PHE A 2 -6.66 13.91 -0.64
C PHE A 2 -5.50 14.18 0.33
N ASN A 3 -5.59 13.72 1.58
CA ASN A 3 -4.55 13.93 2.59
C ASN A 3 -3.26 13.15 2.25
N GLU A 4 -3.38 11.96 1.69
CA GLU A 4 -2.26 11.11 1.25
C GLU A 4 -1.53 11.77 0.08
N THR A 5 -2.25 12.29 -0.91
CA THR A 5 -1.67 13.02 -2.04
C THR A 5 -0.91 14.26 -1.58
N VAL A 6 -1.46 15.00 -0.60
CA VAL A 6 -0.78 16.16 -0.02
C VAL A 6 0.50 15.74 0.71
N ALA A 7 0.46 14.67 1.50
CA ALA A 7 1.62 14.17 2.22
C ALA A 7 2.72 13.66 1.26
N VAL A 8 2.35 12.97 0.18
CA VAL A 8 3.30 12.55 -0.86
C VAL A 8 3.97 13.75 -1.52
N SER A 9 3.20 14.81 -1.88
CA SER A 9 3.78 16.04 -2.43
C SER A 9 4.70 16.76 -1.44
N GLN A 10 4.36 16.77 -0.15
CA GLN A 10 5.23 17.33 0.90
C GLN A 10 6.53 16.55 1.02
N TYR A 11 6.47 15.21 0.96
CA TYR A 11 7.67 14.39 0.93
C TYR A 11 8.54 14.72 -0.28
N GLU A 12 7.97 14.80 -1.48
CA GLU A 12 8.71 15.11 -2.71
C GLU A 12 9.39 16.50 -2.62
N GLU A 13 8.67 17.51 -2.13
CA GLU A 13 9.24 18.85 -1.89
C GLU A 13 10.36 18.82 -0.82
N GLY A 14 10.18 18.05 0.24
CA GLY A 14 11.20 17.82 1.27
C GLY A 14 12.45 17.17 0.70
N ALA A 15 12.30 16.10 -0.08
CA ALA A 15 13.39 15.37 -0.71
C ALA A 15 14.25 16.23 -1.66
N LEU A 16 13.64 17.22 -2.32
CA LEU A 16 14.35 18.17 -3.19
C LEU A 16 15.29 19.13 -2.42
N ARG A 17 15.15 19.27 -1.10
CA ARG A 17 16.02 20.11 -0.28
C ARG A 17 17.37 19.47 0.00
N TYR A 18 17.47 18.15 -0.13
CA TYR A 18 18.68 17.39 0.11
C TYR A 18 19.58 17.41 -1.13
N ASN A 19 20.83 17.76 -0.96
CA ASN A 19 21.83 17.60 -2.02
C ASN A 19 22.33 16.13 -2.09
N ALA A 20 23.15 15.81 -3.09
CA ALA A 20 23.61 14.44 -3.32
C ALA A 20 24.45 13.87 -2.15
N GLU A 21 25.24 14.72 -1.48
CA GLU A 21 26.07 14.32 -0.34
C GLU A 21 25.21 14.02 0.89
N GLU A 22 24.21 14.86 1.15
CA GLU A 22 23.26 14.66 2.25
C GLU A 22 22.43 13.38 2.05
N LYS A 23 21.94 13.13 0.83
CA LYS A 23 21.23 11.89 0.49
C LYS A 23 22.11 10.67 0.72
N ALA A 24 23.35 10.70 0.24
CA ALA A 24 24.31 9.60 0.43
C ALA A 24 24.59 9.33 1.92
N GLU A 25 24.67 10.38 2.73
CA GLU A 25 24.86 10.26 4.18
C GLU A 25 23.65 9.62 4.86
N GLU A 26 22.42 9.98 4.47
CA GLU A 26 21.21 9.33 4.99
C GLU A 26 21.13 7.84 4.63
N PHE A 27 21.48 7.45 3.41
CA PHE A 27 21.59 6.05 3.01
C PHE A 27 22.66 5.32 3.83
N ARG A 28 23.82 5.93 4.06
CA ARG A 28 24.88 5.35 4.89
C ARG A 28 24.41 5.07 6.33
N LYS A 29 23.72 6.02 6.94
CA LYS A 29 23.13 5.87 8.28
C LYS A 29 22.12 4.72 8.31
N ALA A 30 21.25 4.63 7.30
CA ALA A 30 20.27 3.55 7.17
C ALA A 30 20.93 2.18 6.99
N GLU A 31 22.03 2.08 6.21
CA GLU A 31 22.81 0.86 6.09
C GLU A 31 23.46 0.44 7.41
N GLU A 32 24.01 1.39 8.17
CA GLU A 32 24.60 1.13 9.48
C GLU A 32 23.54 0.63 10.47
N TYR A 33 22.36 1.25 10.45
CA TYR A 33 21.22 0.79 11.23
C TYR A 33 20.84 -0.64 10.86
N ASN A 34 20.66 -0.95 9.58
CA ASN A 34 20.31 -2.28 9.10
C ASN A 34 21.31 -3.35 9.56
N LYS A 35 22.59 -3.02 9.56
CA LYS A 35 23.65 -3.91 10.11
C LYS A 35 23.53 -4.09 11.62
N SER A 36 23.16 -3.05 12.36
CA SER A 36 23.07 -3.07 13.83
C SER A 36 21.91 -3.90 14.36
N ILE A 37 20.79 -3.96 13.62
CA ILE A 37 19.58 -4.71 14.01
C ILE A 37 19.54 -6.13 13.43
N SER A 38 20.52 -6.52 12.62
CA SER A 38 20.56 -7.84 11.97
C SER A 38 20.48 -8.95 13.02
N GLY A 39 19.42 -9.78 12.90
CA GLY A 39 19.17 -10.90 13.81
C GLY A 39 18.25 -10.58 15.01
N GLN A 40 17.70 -9.39 15.11
CA GLN A 40 16.66 -9.09 16.11
C GLN A 40 15.33 -9.80 15.76
N ASP A 41 14.55 -10.13 16.78
CA ASP A 41 13.22 -10.70 16.59
C ASP A 41 12.20 -9.57 16.35
N VAL A 42 11.43 -9.71 15.28
CA VAL A 42 10.34 -8.78 14.94
C VAL A 42 9.15 -9.03 15.86
N GLN A 43 8.49 -7.96 16.30
CA GLN A 43 7.28 -8.02 17.11
C GLN A 43 6.04 -7.57 16.30
N ASP A 44 4.87 -8.11 16.65
CA ASP A 44 3.62 -7.71 15.99
C ASP A 44 3.22 -6.27 16.40
N PRO A 45 3.20 -5.31 15.48
CA PRO A 45 2.96 -3.91 15.77
C PRO A 45 1.55 -3.60 16.31
N PHE A 46 0.61 -4.54 16.15
CA PHE A 46 -0.77 -4.38 16.59
C PHE A 46 -1.03 -4.96 17.99
N LEU A 47 -0.01 -5.51 18.65
CA LEU A 47 -0.13 -5.99 20.02
C LEU A 47 0.26 -4.89 21.02
N PRO A 48 -0.53 -4.66 22.08
CA PRO A 48 -0.17 -3.71 23.13
C PRO A 48 1.15 -4.08 23.83
N GLY A 49 2.07 -3.12 23.91
CA GLY A 49 3.38 -3.31 24.56
C GLY A 49 4.46 -3.92 23.64
N SER A 50 4.17 -4.13 22.37
CA SER A 50 5.20 -4.45 21.38
C SER A 50 6.03 -3.20 21.10
N GLY A 51 7.18 -3.08 21.75
CA GLY A 51 8.14 -2.01 21.50
C GLY A 51 9.53 -2.52 21.80
N ALA A 52 10.39 -2.59 20.78
CA ALA A 52 11.79 -2.91 20.97
C ALA A 52 12.53 -1.70 21.56
N VAL A 53 13.59 -1.97 22.30
CA VAL A 53 14.58 -0.96 22.64
C VAL A 53 15.43 -0.72 21.40
N LEU A 54 15.22 0.40 20.74
CA LEU A 54 15.89 0.75 19.50
C LEU A 54 17.12 1.59 19.74
N PRO A 55 18.02 1.66 18.75
CA PRO A 55 19.00 2.73 18.69
C PRO A 55 18.31 4.10 18.76
N ASP A 56 18.86 5.01 19.58
CA ASP A 56 18.26 6.32 19.87
C ASP A 56 18.06 7.21 18.63
N ASN A 57 18.71 6.89 17.51
CA ASN A 57 18.71 7.67 16.28
C ASN A 57 17.73 7.14 15.20
N TYR A 58 16.88 6.15 15.49
CA TYR A 58 15.97 5.57 14.49
C TYR A 58 15.10 6.62 13.79
N GLU A 59 14.49 7.52 14.56
CA GLU A 59 13.57 8.54 14.04
C GLU A 59 14.26 9.65 13.24
N GLU A 60 15.60 9.77 13.36
CA GLU A 60 16.40 10.78 12.69
C GLU A 60 16.92 10.34 11.31
N ILE A 61 16.93 9.01 11.05
CA ILE A 61 17.44 8.43 9.82
C ILE A 61 16.35 8.48 8.73
N LEU A 62 16.67 9.07 7.57
CA LEU A 62 15.73 9.25 6.45
C LEU A 62 14.50 10.10 6.81
N ASP A 63 14.52 10.91 7.86
CA ASP A 63 13.43 11.86 8.15
C ASP A 63 13.48 13.03 7.18
N VAL A 64 12.76 12.92 6.08
CA VAL A 64 12.71 13.97 5.04
C VAL A 64 11.77 15.10 5.44
N ASP A 65 10.62 14.77 6.01
CA ASP A 65 9.66 15.76 6.54
C ASP A 65 8.64 15.06 7.46
N MET A 66 8.49 15.53 8.69
CA MET A 66 7.49 15.07 9.67
C MET A 66 7.44 13.54 9.89
N GLY A 67 8.59 12.88 9.92
CA GLY A 67 8.71 11.43 10.07
C GLY A 67 8.51 10.63 8.79
N MET A 68 8.42 11.27 7.63
CA MET A 68 8.31 10.59 6.34
C MET A 68 9.69 10.20 5.81
N MET A 69 9.88 8.89 5.54
CA MET A 69 11.11 8.34 4.98
C MET A 69 11.03 8.02 3.49
N GLY A 70 9.85 7.91 2.94
CA GLY A 70 9.66 7.52 1.55
C GLY A 70 8.21 7.44 1.13
N THR A 71 7.97 6.83 -0.02
CA THR A 71 6.63 6.51 -0.53
C THR A 71 6.55 5.07 -0.98
N LEU A 72 5.40 4.43 -0.74
CA LEU A 72 5.02 3.13 -1.27
C LEU A 72 4.04 3.34 -2.42
N GLU A 73 4.35 2.78 -3.57
CA GLU A 73 3.51 2.84 -4.76
C GLU A 73 3.10 1.43 -5.20
N ILE A 74 1.81 1.23 -5.46
CA ILE A 74 1.21 -0.04 -5.86
C ILE A 74 0.37 0.21 -7.13
N PRO A 75 0.98 0.14 -8.33
CA PRO A 75 0.33 0.56 -9.58
C PRO A 75 -0.91 -0.24 -9.94
N CYS A 76 -0.96 -1.53 -9.62
CA CYS A 76 -2.09 -2.40 -9.96
C CYS A 76 -3.42 -1.99 -9.28
N ILE A 77 -3.35 -1.13 -8.26
CA ILE A 77 -4.51 -0.58 -7.55
C ILE A 77 -4.51 0.95 -7.50
N ASP A 78 -3.63 1.59 -8.27
CA ASP A 78 -3.48 3.05 -8.36
C ASP A 78 -3.34 3.74 -6.98
N VAL A 79 -2.40 3.24 -6.17
CA VAL A 79 -2.15 3.71 -4.81
C VAL A 79 -0.74 4.23 -4.68
N VAL A 80 -0.59 5.42 -4.08
CA VAL A 80 0.67 5.97 -3.60
C VAL A 80 0.45 6.45 -2.16
N LEU A 81 1.24 5.92 -1.22
CA LEU A 81 1.12 6.21 0.21
C LEU A 81 2.47 6.69 0.77
N PRO A 82 2.46 7.68 1.68
CA PRO A 82 3.66 8.06 2.42
C PRO A 82 4.06 6.95 3.40
N VAL A 83 5.36 6.73 3.55
CA VAL A 83 5.94 5.80 4.51
C VAL A 83 6.55 6.60 5.65
N TYR A 84 6.14 6.29 6.88
CA TYR A 84 6.56 6.96 8.11
C TYR A 84 7.38 6.05 9.01
N HIS A 85 8.13 6.67 9.93
CA HIS A 85 8.76 5.96 11.04
C HIS A 85 7.73 5.39 12.01
N GLY A 86 7.97 4.16 12.45
CA GLY A 86 7.16 3.49 13.45
C GLY A 86 5.77 3.09 12.97
N VAL A 87 5.00 2.50 13.88
CA VAL A 87 3.70 1.88 13.59
C VAL A 87 2.65 2.31 14.61
N SER A 88 2.78 3.54 15.14
CA SER A 88 1.78 4.09 16.03
C SER A 88 0.41 4.19 15.32
N GLU A 89 -0.67 4.19 16.10
CA GLU A 89 -2.02 4.33 15.53
C GLU A 89 -2.17 5.63 14.74
N GLU A 90 -1.47 6.69 15.13
CA GLU A 90 -1.46 7.96 14.42
C GLU A 90 -0.79 7.82 13.04
N VAL A 91 0.35 7.14 12.97
CA VAL A 91 1.06 6.84 11.72
C VAL A 91 0.19 5.99 10.80
N LEU A 92 -0.36 4.89 11.29
CA LEU A 92 -1.16 3.96 10.50
C LEU A 92 -2.49 4.54 9.99
N ARG A 93 -2.95 5.67 10.57
CA ARG A 93 -4.09 6.45 10.03
C ARG A 93 -3.70 7.39 8.89
N LYS A 94 -2.44 7.79 8.81
CA LYS A 94 -1.93 8.75 7.82
C LYS A 94 -1.37 8.06 6.57
N GLY A 95 -0.83 6.86 6.74
CA GLY A 95 -0.16 6.14 5.67
C GLY A 95 0.36 4.78 6.09
N VAL A 96 1.54 4.47 5.64
CA VAL A 96 2.27 3.23 5.91
C VAL A 96 3.30 3.49 6.99
N GLY A 97 3.40 2.61 7.98
CA GLY A 97 4.40 2.67 9.03
C GLY A 97 5.50 1.64 8.82
N HIS A 98 6.76 2.03 9.01
CA HIS A 98 7.89 1.10 9.01
C HIS A 98 8.03 0.44 10.39
N ILE A 99 8.11 -0.88 10.40
CA ILE A 99 8.36 -1.64 11.64
C ILE A 99 9.83 -1.51 11.99
N GLN A 100 10.08 -0.84 13.08
CA GLN A 100 11.41 -0.39 13.49
C GLN A 100 12.42 -1.51 13.79
N GLU A 101 11.97 -2.71 14.15
CA GLU A 101 12.82 -3.90 14.35
C GLU A 101 13.25 -4.53 13.02
N THR A 102 12.85 -3.99 11.90
CA THR A 102 13.18 -4.48 10.56
C THR A 102 14.11 -3.52 9.83
N ALA A 103 14.74 -3.97 8.76
CA ALA A 103 15.62 -3.12 7.97
C ALA A 103 14.89 -1.90 7.39
N PHE A 104 15.54 -0.73 7.35
CA PHE A 104 15.05 0.37 6.53
C PHE A 104 14.88 -0.09 5.07
N PRO A 105 13.84 0.36 4.37
CA PRO A 105 13.50 -0.13 3.03
C PRO A 105 14.38 0.51 1.93
N ILE A 106 15.69 0.51 2.16
CA ILE A 106 16.72 1.00 1.22
C ILE A 106 17.28 -0.12 0.32
N GLY A 107 16.81 -1.35 0.51
CA GLY A 107 17.33 -2.54 -0.16
C GLY A 107 18.66 -3.04 0.40
N GLY A 108 19.20 -4.07 -0.23
CA GLY A 108 20.49 -4.70 0.11
C GLY A 108 20.39 -6.18 0.39
N GLU A 109 21.47 -6.92 0.12
CA GLU A 109 21.53 -8.36 0.40
C GLU A 109 21.40 -8.66 1.90
N GLY A 110 20.53 -9.63 2.22
CA GLY A 110 20.27 -10.02 3.59
C GLY A 110 19.43 -9.04 4.37
N THR A 111 18.69 -8.15 3.69
CA THR A 111 17.75 -7.22 4.33
C THR A 111 16.30 -7.68 4.16
N HIS A 112 15.49 -7.38 5.16
CA HIS A 112 14.04 -7.55 5.09
C HIS A 112 13.37 -6.37 5.80
N ALA A 113 12.76 -5.48 5.03
CA ALA A 113 11.99 -4.37 5.56
C ALA A 113 10.51 -4.77 5.69
N VAL A 114 9.85 -4.34 6.75
CA VAL A 114 8.41 -4.59 6.93
C VAL A 114 7.66 -3.28 7.07
N LEU A 115 6.71 -3.10 6.16
CA LEU A 115 5.84 -1.93 6.08
C LEU A 115 4.43 -2.31 6.47
N SER A 116 3.88 -1.64 7.47
CA SER A 116 2.57 -1.95 8.03
C SER A 116 1.55 -0.87 7.72
N THR A 117 0.30 -1.27 7.51
CA THR A 117 -0.81 -0.34 7.33
C THR A 117 -2.11 -0.91 7.90
N HIS A 118 -3.02 -0.03 8.29
CA HIS A 118 -4.36 -0.46 8.65
C HIS A 118 -5.15 -0.92 7.41
N ARG A 119 -5.73 -2.11 7.47
CA ARG A 119 -6.67 -2.59 6.44
C ARG A 119 -7.94 -1.71 6.33
N GLY A 120 -8.12 -0.77 7.24
CA GLY A 120 -9.17 0.24 7.20
C GLY A 120 -8.97 1.31 6.15
N LEU A 121 -7.76 1.51 5.65
CA LEU A 121 -7.51 2.31 4.45
C LEU A 121 -8.20 1.62 3.27
N PRO A 122 -8.97 2.33 2.46
CA PRO A 122 -9.72 1.74 1.34
C PRO A 122 -8.84 0.87 0.43
N GLU A 123 -7.61 1.27 0.23
CA GLU A 123 -6.60 0.67 -0.63
C GLU A 123 -5.99 -0.61 -0.03
N ALA A 124 -5.85 -0.68 1.29
CA ALA A 124 -5.26 -1.83 1.98
C ALA A 124 -6.05 -3.15 1.77
N ARG A 125 -7.32 -3.06 1.39
CA ARG A 125 -8.15 -4.23 1.08
C ARG A 125 -7.74 -4.94 -0.20
N LEU A 126 -6.97 -4.29 -1.06
CA LEU A 126 -6.62 -4.73 -2.40
C LEU A 126 -5.22 -5.36 -2.47
N PHE A 127 -4.52 -5.50 -1.33
CA PHE A 127 -3.17 -6.07 -1.29
C PHE A 127 -3.08 -7.55 -1.71
N THR A 128 -4.18 -8.24 -1.95
CA THR A 128 -4.17 -9.66 -2.30
C THR A 128 -3.80 -9.95 -3.76
N ASP A 129 -3.82 -8.95 -4.64
CA ASP A 129 -3.62 -9.10 -6.09
C ASP A 129 -2.41 -8.30 -6.59
N LEU A 130 -1.35 -8.20 -5.75
CA LEU A 130 -0.15 -7.43 -6.09
C LEU A 130 0.82 -8.23 -6.95
N ASP A 131 1.13 -7.74 -8.15
CA ASP A 131 2.24 -8.24 -8.96
C ASP A 131 3.54 -7.50 -8.63
N MET A 132 3.52 -6.17 -8.71
CA MET A 132 4.66 -5.31 -8.43
C MET A 132 4.28 -4.16 -7.51
N PHE A 133 5.18 -3.81 -6.61
CA PHE A 133 5.11 -2.56 -5.85
C PHE A 133 6.49 -1.90 -5.80
N TYR A 134 6.50 -0.59 -5.53
CA TYR A 134 7.71 0.23 -5.58
C TYR A 134 7.84 1.04 -4.30
N ILE A 135 9.07 1.16 -3.82
CA ILE A 135 9.42 2.06 -2.73
C ILE A 135 10.32 3.13 -3.30
N ARG A 136 9.98 4.39 -3.05
CA ARG A 136 10.80 5.53 -3.42
C ARG A 136 11.37 6.17 -2.17
N ILE A 137 12.69 6.34 -2.13
CA ILE A 137 13.41 7.07 -1.10
C ILE A 137 14.31 8.07 -1.81
N PHE A 138 14.10 9.35 -1.60
CA PHE A 138 14.69 10.42 -2.41
C PHE A 138 14.47 10.16 -3.91
N ASP A 139 15.57 10.05 -4.66
CA ASP A 139 15.54 9.79 -6.11
C ASP A 139 15.61 8.29 -6.46
N GLU A 140 15.87 7.44 -5.47
CA GLU A 140 15.97 5.99 -5.67
C GLU A 140 14.59 5.35 -5.71
N VAL A 141 14.38 4.48 -6.69
CA VAL A 141 13.18 3.66 -6.84
C VAL A 141 13.54 2.19 -6.74
N LEU A 142 13.01 1.54 -5.72
CA LEU A 142 13.22 0.12 -5.46
C LEU A 142 11.99 -0.65 -5.91
N ALA A 143 12.17 -1.59 -6.84
CA ALA A 143 11.10 -2.41 -7.38
C ALA A 143 11.08 -3.77 -6.70
N TYR A 144 9.90 -4.23 -6.29
CA TYR A 144 9.69 -5.53 -5.66
C TYR A 144 8.58 -6.28 -6.39
N GLU A 145 8.86 -7.54 -6.74
CA GLU A 145 7.87 -8.45 -7.31
C GLU A 145 7.30 -9.33 -6.21
N THR A 146 5.98 -9.38 -6.07
CA THR A 146 5.32 -10.23 -5.07
C THR A 146 5.65 -11.69 -5.34
N ASP A 147 6.34 -12.34 -4.38
CA ASP A 147 6.74 -13.74 -4.45
C ASP A 147 5.96 -14.63 -3.50
N GLU A 148 5.36 -14.04 -2.44
CA GLU A 148 4.60 -14.79 -1.46
C GLU A 148 3.48 -13.97 -0.82
N ILE A 149 2.28 -14.59 -0.71
CA ILE A 149 1.14 -14.03 0.01
C ILE A 149 0.68 -15.05 1.05
N GLN A 150 0.73 -14.68 2.33
CA GLN A 150 0.39 -15.55 3.44
C GLN A 150 -0.56 -14.90 4.43
N VAL A 151 -1.36 -15.73 5.09
CA VAL A 151 -2.14 -15.34 6.27
C VAL A 151 -1.59 -16.09 7.48
N ILE A 152 -1.08 -15.35 8.45
CA ILE A 152 -0.40 -15.89 9.64
C ILE A 152 -1.13 -15.51 10.94
N SER A 153 -0.82 -16.24 12.02
CA SER A 153 -1.17 -15.80 13.38
C SER A 153 -0.32 -14.60 13.79
N PRO A 154 -0.84 -13.67 14.60
CA PRO A 154 -0.04 -12.56 15.16
C PRO A 154 1.20 -13.00 15.97
N SER A 155 1.19 -14.23 16.48
CA SER A 155 2.30 -14.81 17.24
C SER A 155 3.38 -15.47 16.37
N ASP A 156 3.16 -15.62 15.06
CA ASP A 156 4.12 -16.28 14.15
C ASP A 156 4.66 -15.28 13.13
N LEU A 157 5.72 -14.59 13.51
CA LEU A 157 6.41 -13.62 12.66
C LEU A 157 7.72 -14.17 12.08
N SER A 158 7.89 -15.50 12.09
CA SER A 158 9.10 -16.16 11.58
C SER A 158 9.40 -15.84 10.12
N GLN A 159 8.35 -15.54 9.33
CA GLN A 159 8.42 -15.15 7.92
C GLN A 159 9.02 -13.75 7.68
N LEU A 160 9.14 -12.92 8.73
CA LEU A 160 9.67 -11.57 8.62
C LEU A 160 11.19 -11.49 8.87
N LYS A 161 11.84 -12.64 9.08
CA LYS A 161 13.29 -12.68 9.28
C LYS A 161 14.02 -12.47 7.96
N PRO A 162 15.15 -11.77 7.97
CA PRO A 162 15.99 -11.63 6.78
C PRO A 162 16.57 -12.98 6.36
N GLU A 163 16.70 -13.19 5.05
CA GLU A 163 17.34 -14.36 4.45
C GLU A 163 18.64 -13.95 3.76
N MET A 164 19.69 -14.78 3.93
CA MET A 164 20.99 -14.51 3.32
C MET A 164 20.90 -14.43 1.79
N GLY A 165 21.47 -13.39 1.19
CA GLY A 165 21.47 -13.19 -0.26
C GLY A 165 20.13 -12.71 -0.86
N LYS A 166 19.14 -12.43 0.00
CA LYS A 166 17.83 -11.91 -0.42
C LYS A 166 17.67 -10.46 -0.02
N ASP A 167 16.87 -9.75 -0.78
CA ASP A 167 16.41 -8.38 -0.50
C ASP A 167 14.88 -8.41 -0.56
N TYR A 168 14.26 -8.37 0.63
CA TYR A 168 12.83 -8.49 0.78
C TYR A 168 12.18 -7.23 1.36
N VAL A 169 10.97 -6.96 0.89
CA VAL A 169 10.02 -6.09 1.58
C VAL A 169 8.71 -6.81 1.77
N THR A 170 8.16 -6.78 2.98
CA THR A 170 6.84 -7.33 3.29
C THR A 170 5.86 -6.22 3.64
N LEU A 171 4.73 -6.20 2.95
CA LEU A 171 3.58 -5.38 3.30
C LEU A 171 2.71 -6.18 4.28
N LEU A 172 2.51 -5.65 5.50
CA LEU A 172 1.77 -6.31 6.59
C LEU A 172 0.48 -5.57 6.89
N THR A 173 -0.64 -6.29 6.98
CA THR A 173 -1.92 -5.72 7.42
C THR A 173 -2.77 -6.73 8.18
N CYS A 174 -3.75 -6.25 8.94
CA CYS A 174 -4.68 -7.09 9.67
C CYS A 174 -5.71 -7.75 8.75
N THR A 175 -6.08 -9.01 9.04
CA THR A 175 -7.13 -9.76 8.34
C THR A 175 -7.87 -10.71 9.29
N PRO A 176 -9.16 -11.11 9.05
CA PRO A 176 -10.12 -10.49 8.10
C PRO A 176 -10.52 -9.06 8.50
N TYR A 177 -11.05 -8.29 7.54
CA TYR A 177 -11.47 -6.92 7.80
C TYR A 177 -12.49 -6.85 8.97
N GLY A 178 -12.24 -5.96 9.92
CA GLY A 178 -13.08 -5.73 11.10
C GLY A 178 -12.92 -6.75 12.24
N ILE A 179 -12.32 -7.95 11.97
CA ILE A 179 -12.03 -8.98 12.98
C ILE A 179 -10.58 -8.88 13.43
N ASN A 180 -9.64 -8.70 12.49
CA ASN A 180 -8.21 -8.46 12.73
C ASN A 180 -7.50 -9.56 13.52
N SER A 181 -8.00 -10.80 13.44
CA SER A 181 -7.48 -11.95 14.19
C SER A 181 -6.17 -12.52 13.64
N HIS A 182 -5.85 -12.23 12.39
CA HIS A 182 -4.66 -12.69 11.68
C HIS A 182 -3.93 -11.53 11.02
N ARG A 183 -2.77 -11.82 10.45
CA ARG A 183 -1.99 -10.88 9.63
C ARG A 183 -1.92 -11.40 8.20
N LEU A 184 -2.17 -10.52 7.24
CA LEU A 184 -1.89 -10.75 5.83
C LEU A 184 -0.51 -10.18 5.54
N LEU A 185 0.36 -11.03 5.01
CA LEU A 185 1.69 -10.69 4.53
C LEU A 185 1.68 -10.78 3.01
N VAL A 186 2.19 -9.74 2.36
CA VAL A 186 2.50 -9.70 0.93
C VAL A 186 3.97 -9.40 0.82
N ARG A 187 4.79 -10.45 0.57
CA ARG A 187 6.23 -10.32 0.44
C ARG A 187 6.60 -10.07 -1.02
N GLY A 188 7.53 -9.16 -1.24
CA GLY A 188 8.17 -8.94 -2.52
C GLY A 188 9.66 -9.13 -2.45
N GLU A 189 10.21 -9.79 -3.47
CA GLU A 189 11.64 -9.92 -3.70
C GLU A 189 12.12 -8.81 -4.65
N ARG A 190 13.28 -8.24 -4.37
CA ARG A 190 13.89 -7.18 -5.16
C ARG A 190 14.03 -7.57 -6.62
N ARG A 191 13.67 -6.64 -7.52
CA ARG A 191 13.88 -6.72 -8.97
C ARG A 191 14.54 -5.45 -9.49
N GLU A 192 15.10 -5.55 -10.68
CA GLU A 192 15.56 -4.36 -11.39
C GLU A 192 14.38 -3.42 -11.68
N TYR A 193 14.56 -2.13 -11.42
CA TYR A 193 13.54 -1.14 -11.73
C TYR A 193 13.52 -0.84 -13.22
N VAL A 194 12.41 -1.14 -13.88
CA VAL A 194 12.16 -0.87 -15.29
C VAL A 194 10.95 0.06 -15.41
N PRO A 195 11.15 1.35 -15.74
CA PRO A 195 10.05 2.33 -15.80
C PRO A 195 8.90 1.92 -16.71
N GLU A 196 9.21 1.30 -17.85
CA GLU A 196 8.23 0.86 -18.85
C GLU A 196 7.28 -0.20 -18.29
N VAL A 197 7.76 -1.10 -17.44
CA VAL A 197 6.93 -2.12 -16.76
C VAL A 197 5.95 -1.46 -15.82
N LYS A 198 6.40 -0.48 -15.06
CA LYS A 198 5.54 0.30 -14.16
C LYS A 198 4.44 1.02 -14.93
N GLU A 199 4.79 1.73 -16.01
CA GLU A 199 3.83 2.43 -16.87
C GLU A 199 2.82 1.48 -17.50
N GLU A 200 3.24 0.29 -17.94
CA GLU A 200 2.33 -0.72 -18.50
C GLU A 200 1.33 -1.23 -17.49
N ILE A 201 1.75 -1.53 -16.25
CA ILE A 201 0.87 -1.96 -15.17
C ILE A 201 -0.16 -0.87 -14.86
N GLN A 202 0.28 0.37 -14.73
CA GLN A 202 -0.56 1.52 -14.44
C GLN A 202 -1.59 1.78 -15.55
N ALA A 203 -1.17 1.68 -16.83
CA ALA A 203 -2.06 1.80 -17.98
C ALA A 203 -3.15 0.70 -17.99
N ARG A 204 -2.80 -0.55 -17.67
CA ARG A 204 -3.77 -1.66 -17.58
C ARG A 204 -4.82 -1.40 -16.49
N THR A 205 -4.40 -0.90 -15.33
CA THR A 205 -5.29 -0.58 -14.20
C THR A 205 -6.31 0.49 -14.58
N VAL A 206 -5.86 1.60 -15.16
CA VAL A 206 -6.71 2.70 -15.64
C VAL A 206 -7.71 2.22 -16.70
N HIS A 207 -7.28 1.37 -17.64
CA HIS A 207 -8.17 0.80 -18.64
C HIS A 207 -9.25 -0.08 -18.03
N THR A 208 -8.91 -0.94 -17.09
CA THR A 208 -9.87 -1.83 -16.41
C THR A 208 -10.93 -1.04 -15.66
N GLU A 209 -10.56 0.01 -14.92
CA GLU A 209 -11.52 0.89 -14.25
C GLU A 209 -12.48 1.58 -15.23
N ARG A 210 -11.97 2.09 -16.33
CA ARG A 210 -12.79 2.74 -17.37
C ARG A 210 -13.82 1.78 -17.97
N TYR A 211 -13.44 0.54 -18.26
CA TYR A 211 -14.37 -0.48 -18.78
C TYR A 211 -15.41 -0.89 -17.73
N MET A 212 -15.03 -1.01 -16.47
CA MET A 212 -15.99 -1.30 -15.38
C MET A 212 -17.01 -0.15 -15.23
N LEU A 213 -16.56 1.09 -15.21
CA LEU A 213 -17.45 2.27 -15.14
C LEU A 213 -18.40 2.35 -16.34
N ALA A 214 -17.90 2.11 -17.55
CA ALA A 214 -18.72 2.06 -18.76
C ALA A 214 -19.76 0.93 -18.68
N GLY A 215 -19.39 -0.25 -18.22
CA GLY A 215 -20.30 -1.38 -18.01
C GLY A 215 -21.41 -1.07 -17.01
N ILE A 216 -21.07 -0.47 -15.87
CA ILE A 216 -22.05 -0.03 -14.86
C ILE A 216 -22.99 1.02 -15.43
N THR A 217 -22.49 1.99 -16.21
CA THR A 217 -23.30 3.02 -16.84
C THR A 217 -24.31 2.42 -17.82
N VAL A 218 -23.88 1.48 -18.67
CA VAL A 218 -24.76 0.76 -19.60
C VAL A 218 -25.82 -0.02 -18.83
N LEU A 219 -25.45 -0.71 -17.74
CA LEU A 219 -26.40 -1.46 -16.92
C LEU A 219 -27.49 -0.54 -16.33
N ILE A 220 -27.09 0.61 -15.80
CA ILE A 220 -28.04 1.61 -15.26
C ILE A 220 -29.01 2.07 -16.35
N LEU A 221 -28.50 2.39 -17.56
CA LEU A 221 -29.34 2.83 -18.66
C LEU A 221 -30.36 1.75 -19.08
N VAL A 222 -29.96 0.49 -19.11
CA VAL A 222 -30.84 -0.64 -19.40
C VAL A 222 -31.93 -0.78 -18.32
N VAL A 223 -31.59 -0.66 -17.05
CA VAL A 223 -32.56 -0.73 -15.95
C VAL A 223 -33.56 0.42 -16.03
N VAL A 224 -33.12 1.65 -16.30
CA VAL A 224 -33.98 2.82 -16.49
C VAL A 224 -34.91 2.65 -17.69
N ALA A 225 -34.39 2.15 -18.82
CA ALA A 225 -35.19 1.87 -20.01
C ALA A 225 -36.26 0.80 -19.75
N MET A 226 -35.92 -0.29 -19.04
CA MET A 226 -36.89 -1.32 -18.66
C MET A 226 -37.96 -0.80 -17.71
N ALA A 227 -37.60 0.03 -16.74
CA ALA A 227 -38.55 0.67 -15.84
C ALA A 227 -39.51 1.62 -16.61
N GLY A 228 -38.95 2.44 -17.48
CA GLY A 228 -39.72 3.33 -18.35
C GLY A 228 -40.68 2.57 -19.29
N TYR A 229 -40.22 1.48 -19.91
CA TYR A 229 -41.03 0.60 -20.71
C TYR A 229 -42.18 -0.06 -19.93
N SER A 230 -41.89 -0.51 -18.72
CA SER A 230 -42.87 -1.14 -17.83
C SER A 230 -43.96 -0.15 -17.39
N THR A 231 -43.62 1.09 -17.09
CA THR A 231 -44.56 2.16 -16.74
C THR A 231 -45.40 2.58 -17.96
N TYR A 232 -44.78 2.72 -19.13
CA TYR A 232 -45.48 2.98 -20.40
C TYR A 232 -46.50 1.87 -20.72
N ARG A 233 -46.10 0.60 -20.59
CA ARG A 233 -47.00 -0.54 -20.86
C ARG A 233 -48.18 -0.60 -19.87
N ARG A 234 -47.95 -0.24 -18.59
CA ARG A 234 -49.03 -0.13 -17.58
C ARG A 234 -49.99 1.01 -17.88
N SER A 235 -49.49 2.17 -18.32
CA SER A 235 -50.31 3.32 -18.71
C SER A 235 -51.20 2.99 -19.90
N LYS A 236 -50.65 2.36 -20.97
CA LYS A 236 -51.41 1.95 -22.16
C LYS A 236 -52.51 0.93 -21.84
N LYS A 237 -52.31 0.02 -20.90
CA LYS A 237 -53.36 -0.92 -20.44
C LYS A 237 -54.47 -0.22 -19.64
N ARG A 238 -54.20 0.90 -18.95
CA ARG A 238 -55.20 1.67 -18.21
C ARG A 238 -56.09 2.52 -19.13
N THR A 239 -55.49 3.09 -20.19
CA THR A 239 -56.28 3.89 -21.20
C THR A 239 -57.17 3.01 -22.06
N GLY A 240 -56.69 1.81 -22.48
CA GLY A 240 -57.52 0.87 -23.27
C GLY A 240 -58.72 0.28 -22.52
N LYS A 241 -58.69 0.29 -21.16
CA LYS A 241 -59.82 -0.19 -20.35
C LYS A 241 -60.93 0.86 -20.10
N LYS A 242 -60.63 2.15 -20.37
CA LYS A 242 -61.60 3.24 -20.24
C LYS A 242 -62.47 3.46 -21.53
N THR A 243 -62.00 3.06 -22.71
CA THR A 243 -62.69 3.20 -23.99
C THR A 243 -63.61 2.02 -24.35
N GLY A 244 -63.66 0.94 -23.50
CA GLY A 244 -64.53 -0.19 -23.74
C GLY A 244 -65.77 -0.28 -22.82
N LYS A 245 -66.18 0.82 -22.19
CA LYS A 245 -67.39 0.95 -21.39
C LYS A 245 -68.21 2.16 -21.83
N ASN A 246 -68.77 2.07 -23.01
CA ASN A 246 -69.93 2.86 -23.45
C ASN A 246 -70.83 1.92 -24.26
#